data_6498aae12c198293af589d3741afe9ad
#
_entry.id   6498aae12c198293af589d3741afe9ad
#
_cell.length_a   1.000
_cell.length_b   1.000
_cell.length_c   1.000
_cell.angle_alpha   90.00
_cell.angle_beta   90.00
_cell.angle_gamma   90.00
#
_symmetry.space_group_name_H-M   'P 1'
#
loop_
_entity.id
_entity.type
_entity.pdbx_description
1 polymer ?
#
loop_
_entity_poly.entity_id
_entity_poly.type
_entity_poly.pdbx_seq_one_letter_code
_entity_poly.pdbx_strand_id
1 'polypeptide(L)'
;MNCINNLLVISALALPLMVNAQKATVGLSADGGKLNYKVSYNGKTPVPASPLGMKVDNICLGTDIASFSKNPGAETSYTVKRKDGAVYYVDVREFDDGVALRYRIPADGPKCIYSEQTAVTFPEGTRVWYASGPFQYGWIQAYQDRDISKIDNELLAPPATFLLPDGTYAAVTEANLRNFHGAVLFGNNDNSVNFGYVENKGHVESGTITGMPGSHVHDVVRDYPWIAYPDEKTGEIVTPWRVIMLASDLDGLVNNTIIGKVADAPDPELFPNGKDTEWIKPGRSVFTWLTEGNNRLSVANHKRYVDGAAELGLQSVVVDDGWELWPQTEPEGSAHTKWEYLKDLTDYAAQRGVDIWVWRPSSVRAGNKTDIGLVDAGERRQFMKKCAETGVKGLKIDFFHTENLFTVNLMEEILKEAARNKLMVIFHGVNKPTGDNFTYPNLLAKEAVRGLECVGGENSWAPGPAWTYHNTVLPFTRWLAGPADYTPL
;
A
#
# COMPACT_ATOMS: atom_id res chain seq x y z
N MET A 1 62.35 27.01 41.52
CA MET A 1 61.57 25.82 41.88
C MET A 1 60.63 25.55 40.80
N ASN A 2 60.96 24.61 39.87
CA ASN A 2 60.19 24.25 38.71
C ASN A 2 59.34 23.05 39.09
N CYS A 3 58.02 23.19 39.01
CA CYS A 3 57.07 22.03 39.02
C CYS A 3 56.68 21.68 37.59
N ILE A 4 57.22 20.59 37.13
CA ILE A 4 56.80 19.95 35.81
C ILE A 4 55.58 19.13 36.07
N ASN A 5 54.46 19.52 35.47
CA ASN A 5 53.26 18.72 35.42
C ASN A 5 53.36 17.72 34.25
N ASN A 6 53.48 16.44 34.56
CA ASN A 6 53.35 15.35 33.60
C ASN A 6 51.89 15.10 33.29
N LEU A 7 51.46 15.49 32.08
CA LEU A 7 50.17 15.09 31.52
C LEU A 7 50.30 13.69 30.89
N LEU A 8 49.71 12.69 31.52
CA LEU A 8 49.53 11.37 30.90
C LEU A 8 48.43 11.45 29.83
N VAL A 9 48.80 11.39 28.57
CA VAL A 9 47.88 11.22 27.47
C VAL A 9 47.58 9.73 27.34
N ILE A 10 46.41 9.29 27.79
CA ILE A 10 45.87 7.92 27.51
C ILE A 10 45.24 7.96 26.14
N SER A 11 45.96 7.52 25.11
CA SER A 11 45.40 7.26 23.79
C SER A 11 44.54 5.98 23.85
N ALA A 12 43.24 6.14 23.97
CA ALA A 12 42.30 5.03 23.75
C ALA A 12 42.33 4.66 22.27
N LEU A 13 42.98 3.56 21.94
CA LEU A 13 42.79 2.87 20.65
C LEU A 13 41.35 2.40 20.57
N ALA A 14 40.49 3.15 19.90
CA ALA A 14 39.21 2.65 19.43
C ALA A 14 39.48 1.62 18.33
N LEU A 15 39.48 0.34 18.68
CA LEU A 15 39.36 -0.72 17.72
C LEU A 15 38.04 -0.49 16.98
N PRO A 16 38.02 -0.43 15.63
CA PRO A 16 36.76 -0.44 14.93
C PRO A 16 36.10 -1.79 15.23
N LEU A 17 34.97 -1.79 15.94
CA LEU A 17 34.07 -2.88 15.93
C LEU A 17 33.67 -3.06 14.45
N MET A 18 34.22 -4.10 13.80
CA MET A 18 33.67 -4.60 12.55
C MET A 18 32.27 -5.10 12.90
N VAL A 19 31.29 -4.24 12.79
CA VAL A 19 29.89 -4.67 12.68
C VAL A 19 29.85 -5.42 11.37
N ASN A 20 29.89 -6.75 11.43
CA ASN A 20 29.56 -7.57 10.27
C ASN A 20 28.19 -7.07 9.80
N ALA A 21 28.15 -6.46 8.61
CA ALA A 21 26.91 -6.01 8.03
C ALA A 21 25.92 -7.19 8.06
N GLN A 22 24.85 -7.02 8.81
CA GLN A 22 23.77 -7.99 8.90
C GLN A 22 23.19 -8.08 7.48
N LYS A 23 23.17 -9.25 6.89
CA LYS A 23 22.58 -9.44 5.58
C LYS A 23 21.62 -10.63 5.62
N ALA A 24 20.40 -10.39 5.21
CA ALA A 24 19.48 -11.47 4.93
C ALA A 24 19.86 -12.12 3.60
N THR A 25 19.83 -13.45 3.54
CA THR A 25 20.16 -14.20 2.32
C THR A 25 19.09 -15.25 2.02
N VAL A 26 18.91 -15.54 0.72
CA VAL A 26 17.94 -16.53 0.23
C VAL A 26 18.68 -17.72 -0.40
N GLY A 27 18.37 -18.91 0.10
CA GLY A 27 18.79 -20.16 -0.55
C GLY A 27 17.61 -20.84 -1.22
N LEU A 28 17.71 -21.15 -2.52
CA LEU A 28 16.72 -21.96 -3.21
C LEU A 28 17.13 -23.45 -3.19
N SER A 29 16.13 -24.33 -3.14
CA SER A 29 16.28 -25.78 -3.30
C SER A 29 15.15 -26.36 -4.13
N ALA A 30 15.37 -27.56 -4.70
CA ALA A 30 14.36 -28.30 -5.46
C ALA A 30 14.31 -29.74 -4.96
N ASP A 31 13.64 -29.96 -3.85
CA ASP A 31 13.56 -31.27 -3.20
C ASP A 31 12.33 -32.05 -3.68
N GLY A 32 12.54 -33.24 -4.19
CA GLY A 32 11.46 -34.06 -4.76
C GLY A 32 10.74 -33.39 -5.96
N GLY A 33 11.41 -32.49 -6.66
CA GLY A 33 10.84 -31.72 -7.77
C GLY A 33 9.94 -30.56 -7.33
N LYS A 34 9.97 -30.17 -6.05
CA LYS A 34 9.26 -28.99 -5.50
C LYS A 34 10.27 -27.88 -5.24
N LEU A 35 9.98 -26.68 -5.74
CA LEU A 35 10.80 -25.51 -5.51
C LEU A 35 10.51 -24.94 -4.12
N ASN A 36 11.57 -24.77 -3.33
CA ASN A 36 11.52 -24.16 -2.01
C ASN A 36 12.57 -23.08 -1.87
N TYR A 37 12.38 -22.21 -0.91
CA TYR A 37 13.36 -21.23 -0.47
C TYR A 37 13.50 -21.26 1.05
N LYS A 38 14.62 -20.77 1.54
CA LYS A 38 14.85 -20.47 2.95
C LYS A 38 15.47 -19.10 3.09
N VAL A 39 15.24 -18.44 4.21
CA VAL A 39 15.89 -17.16 4.51
C VAL A 39 16.78 -17.34 5.74
N SER A 40 18.04 -16.89 5.61
CA SER A 40 18.99 -16.81 6.72
C SER A 40 19.22 -15.33 7.09
N TYR A 41 19.32 -15.04 8.39
CA TYR A 41 19.52 -13.71 8.93
C TYR A 41 20.31 -13.79 10.23
N ASN A 42 21.46 -13.09 10.31
CA ASN A 42 22.30 -13.07 11.51
C ASN A 42 22.70 -14.47 12.03
N GLY A 43 23.00 -15.41 11.13
CA GLY A 43 23.34 -16.78 11.50
C GLY A 43 22.16 -17.64 11.95
N LYS A 44 20.95 -17.12 11.95
CA LYS A 44 19.69 -17.81 12.23
C LYS A 44 18.95 -18.14 10.93
N THR A 45 17.88 -18.93 11.03
CA THR A 45 16.99 -19.25 9.91
C THR A 45 15.55 -18.86 10.27
N PRO A 46 15.22 -17.54 10.21
CA PRO A 46 13.88 -17.06 10.54
C PRO A 46 12.79 -17.63 9.63
N VAL A 47 13.12 -17.97 8.38
CA VAL A 47 12.22 -18.65 7.45
C VAL A 47 12.88 -19.96 7.04
N PRO A 48 12.49 -21.11 7.62
CA PRO A 48 12.91 -22.42 7.16
C PRO A 48 12.38 -22.72 5.76
N ALA A 49 12.69 -23.92 5.23
CA ALA A 49 12.28 -24.29 3.88
C ALA A 49 10.78 -24.08 3.67
N SER A 50 10.47 -23.20 2.76
CA SER A 50 9.12 -22.72 2.44
C SER A 50 8.85 -22.88 0.95
N PRO A 51 7.64 -23.26 0.52
CA PRO A 51 7.34 -23.47 -0.90
C PRO A 51 7.33 -22.15 -1.69
N LEU A 52 7.77 -22.25 -2.94
CA LEU A 52 7.59 -21.23 -3.98
C LEU A 52 6.73 -21.81 -5.10
N GLY A 53 5.65 -21.12 -5.46
CA GLY A 53 4.81 -21.57 -6.56
C GLY A 53 3.63 -20.65 -6.87
N MET A 54 3.11 -20.85 -8.08
CA MET A 54 1.91 -20.17 -8.57
C MET A 54 1.21 -21.07 -9.59
N LYS A 55 -0.10 -21.14 -9.55
CA LYS A 55 -0.90 -21.84 -10.56
C LYS A 55 -1.28 -20.87 -11.67
N VAL A 56 -0.67 -21.08 -12.84
CA VAL A 56 -0.86 -20.28 -14.05
C VAL A 56 -1.41 -21.18 -15.14
N ASP A 57 -2.57 -20.89 -15.69
CA ASP A 57 -3.34 -21.77 -16.58
C ASP A 57 -3.42 -23.19 -15.94
N ASN A 58 -2.91 -24.20 -16.64
CA ASN A 58 -2.88 -25.59 -16.16
C ASN A 58 -1.54 -25.97 -15.50
N ILE A 59 -0.64 -25.01 -15.24
CA ILE A 59 0.73 -25.26 -14.77
C ILE A 59 0.89 -24.78 -13.32
N CYS A 60 1.41 -25.66 -12.44
CA CYS A 60 1.88 -25.27 -11.10
C CYS A 60 3.39 -25.00 -11.17
N LEU A 61 3.80 -23.73 -11.16
CA LEU A 61 5.19 -23.33 -11.38
C LEU A 61 6.15 -23.93 -10.34
N GLY A 62 5.73 -24.09 -9.10
CA GLY A 62 6.56 -24.62 -8.02
C GLY A 62 6.72 -26.15 -7.99
N THR A 63 6.22 -26.88 -8.99
CA THR A 63 6.28 -28.36 -9.04
C THR A 63 6.92 -28.88 -10.31
N ASP A 64 7.28 -30.16 -10.32
CA ASP A 64 7.92 -30.85 -11.45
C ASP A 64 9.19 -30.13 -11.94
N ILE A 65 9.97 -29.61 -11.00
CA ILE A 65 11.22 -28.92 -11.33
C ILE A 65 12.24 -29.91 -11.84
N ALA A 66 12.74 -29.64 -13.05
CA ALA A 66 13.84 -30.41 -13.66
C ALA A 66 15.21 -29.83 -13.25
N SER A 67 15.33 -28.50 -13.25
CA SER A 67 16.56 -27.81 -12.84
C SER A 67 16.28 -26.33 -12.54
N PHE A 68 17.17 -25.71 -11.78
CA PHE A 68 17.27 -24.26 -11.69
C PHE A 68 18.74 -23.84 -11.70
N SER A 69 19.02 -22.64 -12.19
CA SER A 69 20.36 -22.08 -12.25
C SER A 69 20.35 -20.60 -11.98
N LYS A 70 21.36 -20.13 -11.24
CA LYS A 70 21.57 -18.70 -11.02
C LYS A 70 22.08 -18.04 -12.30
N ASN A 71 21.43 -16.97 -12.71
CA ASN A 71 21.87 -16.19 -13.87
C ASN A 71 23.00 -15.23 -13.45
N PRO A 72 24.05 -15.09 -14.26
CA PRO A 72 25.05 -14.04 -14.03
C PRO A 72 24.43 -12.66 -14.28
N GLY A 73 24.66 -11.70 -13.38
CA GLY A 73 24.14 -10.34 -13.52
C GLY A 73 24.20 -9.53 -12.22
N ALA A 74 23.82 -8.26 -12.31
CA ALA A 74 23.80 -7.34 -11.17
C ALA A 74 22.70 -7.71 -10.15
N GLU A 75 21.58 -8.24 -10.60
CA GLU A 75 20.49 -8.75 -9.77
C GLU A 75 20.52 -10.27 -9.72
N THR A 76 20.20 -10.84 -8.56
CA THR A 76 20.09 -12.28 -8.40
C THR A 76 18.78 -12.75 -9.03
N SER A 77 18.90 -13.45 -10.15
CA SER A 77 17.79 -14.09 -10.86
C SER A 77 18.10 -15.56 -11.09
N TYR A 78 17.09 -16.40 -11.00
CA TYR A 78 17.20 -17.83 -11.27
C TYR A 78 16.32 -18.20 -12.45
N THR A 79 16.89 -18.91 -13.43
CA THR A 79 16.12 -19.61 -14.46
C THR A 79 15.64 -20.93 -13.88
N VAL A 80 14.34 -21.16 -13.86
CA VAL A 80 13.73 -22.40 -13.41
C VAL A 80 13.14 -23.12 -14.61
N LYS A 81 13.52 -24.39 -14.78
CA LYS A 81 13.02 -25.28 -15.86
C LYS A 81 12.22 -26.41 -15.25
N ARG A 82 11.02 -26.62 -15.75
CA ARG A 82 10.16 -27.74 -15.39
C ARG A 82 10.40 -28.94 -16.29
N LYS A 83 9.94 -30.13 -15.85
CA LYS A 83 10.04 -31.38 -16.63
C LYS A 83 9.20 -31.36 -17.91
N ASP A 84 8.13 -30.56 -17.95
CA ASP A 84 7.29 -30.36 -19.14
C ASP A 84 7.88 -29.36 -20.15
N GLY A 85 9.05 -28.78 -19.85
CA GLY A 85 9.76 -27.83 -20.70
C GLY A 85 9.41 -26.37 -20.43
N ALA A 86 8.43 -26.05 -19.57
CA ALA A 86 8.11 -24.68 -19.19
C ALA A 86 9.28 -24.02 -18.45
N VAL A 87 9.53 -22.75 -18.78
CA VAL A 87 10.62 -21.94 -18.19
C VAL A 87 10.04 -20.67 -17.59
N TYR A 88 10.49 -20.33 -16.40
CA TYR A 88 10.19 -19.06 -15.75
C TYR A 88 11.37 -18.60 -14.90
N TYR A 89 11.29 -17.38 -14.37
CA TYR A 89 12.35 -16.80 -13.57
C TYR A 89 11.86 -16.49 -12.16
N VAL A 90 12.79 -16.65 -11.20
CA VAL A 90 12.61 -16.16 -9.83
C VAL A 90 13.69 -15.10 -9.57
N ASP A 91 13.29 -13.86 -9.42
CA ASP A 91 14.19 -12.79 -9.01
C ASP A 91 14.24 -12.72 -7.48
N VAL A 92 15.43 -12.46 -6.95
CA VAL A 92 15.69 -12.36 -5.51
C VAL A 92 16.49 -11.10 -5.25
N ARG A 93 16.06 -10.29 -4.29
CA ARG A 93 16.82 -9.18 -3.72
C ARG A 93 17.09 -9.43 -2.25
N GLU A 94 18.33 -9.27 -1.85
CA GLU A 94 18.84 -9.49 -0.50
C GLU A 94 19.33 -8.17 0.08
N PHE A 95 18.82 -7.81 1.26
CA PHE A 95 19.14 -6.56 1.96
C PHE A 95 19.60 -6.86 3.39
N ASP A 96 20.14 -5.85 4.06
CA ASP A 96 20.52 -5.95 5.47
C ASP A 96 19.30 -6.12 6.39
N ASP A 97 18.13 -5.67 5.94
CA ASP A 97 16.88 -5.59 6.68
C ASP A 97 15.79 -6.56 6.15
N GLY A 98 16.17 -7.56 5.30
CA GLY A 98 15.27 -8.61 4.80
C GLY A 98 15.47 -8.98 3.35
N VAL A 99 14.46 -9.60 2.74
CA VAL A 99 14.53 -10.14 1.37
C VAL A 99 13.25 -9.85 0.59
N ALA A 100 13.36 -9.86 -0.73
CA ALA A 100 12.23 -9.78 -1.63
C ALA A 100 12.38 -10.81 -2.77
N LEU A 101 11.25 -11.46 -3.14
CA LEU A 101 11.18 -12.46 -4.22
C LEU A 101 10.04 -12.11 -5.16
N ARG A 102 10.19 -12.40 -6.46
CA ARG A 102 9.11 -12.30 -7.44
C ARG A 102 9.29 -13.29 -8.58
N TYR A 103 8.22 -13.50 -9.33
CA TYR A 103 8.25 -14.29 -10.56
C TYR A 103 8.27 -13.39 -11.78
N ARG A 104 8.99 -13.83 -12.82
CA ARG A 104 8.83 -13.36 -14.20
C ARG A 104 8.49 -14.56 -15.07
N ILE A 105 7.35 -14.46 -15.73
CA ILE A 105 6.75 -15.57 -16.48
C ILE A 105 6.64 -15.15 -17.93
N PRO A 106 7.49 -15.69 -18.83
CA PRO A 106 7.35 -15.45 -20.26
C PRO A 106 5.97 -15.86 -20.74
N ALA A 107 5.31 -15.00 -21.48
CA ALA A 107 3.95 -15.22 -21.94
C ALA A 107 3.74 -14.60 -23.33
N ASP A 108 3.16 -15.37 -24.23
CA ASP A 108 2.79 -14.99 -25.60
C ASP A 108 1.40 -14.31 -25.67
N GLY A 109 0.76 -14.13 -24.52
CA GLY A 109 -0.56 -13.52 -24.36
C GLY A 109 -1.03 -13.61 -22.92
N PRO A 110 -2.30 -13.22 -22.65
CA PRO A 110 -2.89 -13.27 -21.33
C PRO A 110 -2.86 -14.67 -20.73
N LYS A 111 -2.66 -14.77 -19.42
CA LYS A 111 -2.64 -16.01 -18.64
C LYS A 111 -3.63 -15.94 -17.49
N CYS A 112 -4.29 -17.04 -17.19
CA CYS A 112 -5.16 -17.16 -16.03
C CYS A 112 -4.35 -17.52 -14.80
N ILE A 113 -4.37 -16.64 -13.79
CA ILE A 113 -3.79 -16.91 -12.46
C ILE A 113 -4.89 -17.47 -11.58
N TYR A 114 -4.68 -18.66 -11.02
CA TYR A 114 -5.66 -19.33 -10.15
C TYR A 114 -5.36 -19.16 -8.68
N SER A 115 -4.08 -19.28 -8.29
CA SER A 115 -3.67 -19.21 -6.89
C SER A 115 -2.16 -19.04 -6.77
N GLU A 116 -1.70 -18.65 -5.61
CA GLU A 116 -0.28 -18.62 -5.27
C GLU A 116 0.00 -19.61 -4.13
N GLN A 117 1.03 -20.43 -4.30
CA GLN A 117 1.49 -21.40 -3.33
C GLN A 117 2.76 -20.92 -2.60
N THR A 118 3.21 -19.70 -2.89
CA THR A 118 4.31 -19.09 -2.14
C THR A 118 3.90 -18.91 -0.70
N ALA A 119 4.60 -19.58 0.20
CA ALA A 119 4.33 -19.50 1.62
C ALA A 119 5.58 -19.03 2.39
N VAL A 120 5.36 -18.53 3.60
CA VAL A 120 6.39 -18.19 4.57
C VAL A 120 6.15 -19.06 5.80
N THR A 121 7.04 -20.01 6.03
CA THR A 121 7.02 -20.88 7.19
C THR A 121 7.84 -20.24 8.32
N PHE A 122 7.39 -20.38 9.53
CA PHE A 122 8.05 -19.86 10.72
C PHE A 122 8.34 -20.96 11.74
N PRO A 123 9.28 -20.77 12.69
CA PRO A 123 9.47 -21.65 13.82
C PRO A 123 8.21 -21.80 14.67
N GLU A 124 8.02 -22.97 15.27
CA GLU A 124 6.94 -23.21 16.24
C GLU A 124 7.01 -22.20 17.40
N GLY A 125 5.85 -21.73 17.87
CA GLY A 125 5.74 -20.71 18.92
C GLY A 125 5.88 -19.26 18.42
N THR A 126 5.88 -19.04 17.10
CA THR A 126 5.84 -17.69 16.52
C THR A 126 4.47 -17.04 16.77
N ARG A 127 4.47 -15.79 17.23
CA ARG A 127 3.27 -14.96 17.35
C ARG A 127 3.14 -14.03 16.16
N VAL A 128 1.91 -13.71 15.77
CA VAL A 128 1.62 -12.81 14.66
C VAL A 128 0.62 -11.71 15.06
N TRP A 129 0.92 -10.47 14.66
CA TRP A 129 0.04 -9.29 14.72
C TRP A 129 -0.50 -9.01 13.34
N TYR A 130 -1.82 -8.94 13.20
CA TYR A 130 -2.48 -8.77 11.91
C TYR A 130 -3.88 -8.18 12.05
N ALA A 131 -4.39 -7.59 11.00
CA ALA A 131 -5.80 -7.31 10.84
C ALA A 131 -6.43 -8.45 10.04
N SER A 132 -7.59 -8.95 10.48
CA SER A 132 -8.25 -10.08 9.82
C SER A 132 -9.35 -9.62 8.86
N GLY A 133 -9.61 -10.43 7.81
CA GLY A 133 -10.73 -10.20 6.88
C GLY A 133 -12.11 -10.54 7.44
N PRO A 134 -13.18 -10.25 6.69
CA PRO A 134 -13.20 -9.76 5.31
C PRO A 134 -12.77 -8.28 5.21
N PHE A 135 -12.01 -7.96 4.17
CA PHE A 135 -11.52 -6.61 3.94
C PHE A 135 -12.58 -5.77 3.23
N GLN A 136 -13.54 -5.30 4.03
CA GLN A 136 -14.51 -4.30 3.57
C GLN A 136 -13.87 -2.91 3.66
N TYR A 137 -14.26 -1.99 2.81
CA TYR A 137 -13.93 -0.57 2.90
C TYR A 137 -12.42 -0.26 3.04
N GLY A 138 -11.56 -0.98 2.31
CA GLY A 138 -10.16 -0.58 2.21
C GLY A 138 -9.31 -0.86 3.46
N TRP A 139 -9.37 -2.10 3.99
CA TRP A 139 -8.44 -2.55 5.03
C TRP A 139 -8.60 -1.90 6.41
N ILE A 140 -9.79 -1.44 6.76
CA ILE A 140 -10.09 -0.73 8.02
C ILE A 140 -10.46 -1.68 9.18
N GLN A 141 -9.79 -2.81 9.32
CA GLN A 141 -10.03 -3.76 10.39
C GLN A 141 -9.15 -3.50 11.61
N ALA A 142 -9.61 -3.95 12.78
CA ALA A 142 -8.83 -3.89 14.01
C ALA A 142 -7.70 -4.92 14.00
N TYR A 143 -6.55 -4.55 14.56
CA TYR A 143 -5.43 -5.46 14.75
C TYR A 143 -5.64 -6.35 15.96
N GLN A 144 -5.20 -7.60 15.83
CA GLN A 144 -5.18 -8.62 16.87
C GLN A 144 -3.86 -9.38 16.83
N ASP A 145 -3.58 -10.18 17.87
CA ASP A 145 -2.41 -11.05 17.89
C ASP A 145 -2.79 -12.48 18.33
N ARG A 146 -2.11 -13.44 17.73
CA ARG A 146 -2.29 -14.87 18.04
C ARG A 146 -0.99 -15.64 17.84
N ASP A 147 -0.97 -16.87 18.34
CA ASP A 147 -0.03 -17.90 17.89
C ASP A 147 -0.37 -18.27 16.45
N ILE A 148 0.63 -18.28 15.57
CA ILE A 148 0.43 -18.54 14.13
C ILE A 148 -0.20 -19.93 13.88
N SER A 149 0.12 -20.93 14.72
CA SER A 149 -0.44 -22.28 14.61
C SER A 149 -1.94 -22.37 14.88
N LYS A 150 -2.55 -21.28 15.36
CA LYS A 150 -3.99 -21.19 15.64
C LYS A 150 -4.79 -20.45 14.57
N ILE A 151 -4.13 -20.07 13.48
CA ILE A 151 -4.77 -19.36 12.37
C ILE A 151 -5.04 -20.36 11.26
N ASP A 152 -6.31 -20.71 11.10
CA ASP A 152 -6.75 -21.69 10.12
C ASP A 152 -7.61 -21.03 9.04
N ASN A 153 -7.10 -20.97 7.82
CA ASN A 153 -7.79 -20.42 6.64
C ASN A 153 -8.33 -18.99 6.83
N GLU A 154 -7.79 -18.26 7.79
CA GLU A 154 -8.15 -16.85 8.07
C GLU A 154 -7.34 -15.92 7.19
N LEU A 155 -7.98 -14.84 6.74
CA LEU A 155 -7.33 -13.78 5.97
C LEU A 155 -6.55 -12.85 6.90
N LEU A 156 -5.30 -12.60 6.55
CA LEU A 156 -4.44 -11.62 7.22
C LEU A 156 -4.10 -10.50 6.25
N ALA A 157 -4.37 -9.25 6.66
CA ALA A 157 -3.95 -8.07 5.93
C ALA A 157 -2.42 -7.90 5.97
N PRO A 158 -1.72 -7.85 4.84
CA PRO A 158 -0.33 -7.42 4.83
C PRO A 158 -0.20 -5.90 5.10
N PRO A 159 0.85 -5.44 5.82
CA PRO A 159 1.86 -6.23 6.49
C PRO A 159 1.32 -6.98 7.71
N ALA A 160 1.63 -8.26 7.81
CA ALA A 160 1.47 -9.02 9.05
C ALA A 160 2.85 -9.14 9.72
N THR A 161 2.91 -8.90 11.03
CA THR A 161 4.17 -8.86 11.79
C THR A 161 4.28 -10.04 12.72
N PHE A 162 5.43 -10.68 12.70
CA PHE A 162 5.73 -11.92 13.41
C PHE A 162 6.86 -11.70 14.42
N LEU A 163 6.69 -12.25 15.62
CA LEU A 163 7.75 -12.37 16.63
C LEU A 163 8.11 -13.85 16.77
N LEU A 164 9.32 -14.19 16.40
CA LEU A 164 9.86 -15.54 16.47
C LEU A 164 10.33 -15.87 17.90
N PRO A 165 10.39 -17.15 18.28
CA PRO A 165 10.82 -17.56 19.62
C PRO A 165 12.23 -17.12 20.02
N ASP A 166 13.09 -16.85 19.03
CA ASP A 166 14.47 -16.40 19.25
C ASP A 166 14.60 -14.86 19.36
N GLY A 167 13.47 -14.14 19.39
CA GLY A 167 13.40 -12.68 19.49
C GLY A 167 13.52 -11.94 18.16
N THR A 168 13.70 -12.65 17.04
CA THR A 168 13.69 -12.01 15.71
C THR A 168 12.29 -11.53 15.35
N TYR A 169 12.16 -10.30 14.83
CA TYR A 169 10.94 -9.81 14.21
C TYR A 169 10.99 -10.01 12.70
N ALA A 170 9.84 -10.39 12.13
CA ALA A 170 9.64 -10.43 10.70
C ALA A 170 8.34 -9.70 10.35
N ALA A 171 8.25 -9.11 9.16
CA ALA A 171 6.98 -8.66 8.61
C ALA A 171 6.86 -9.12 7.16
N VAL A 172 5.68 -9.63 6.80
CA VAL A 172 5.39 -10.17 5.47
C VAL A 172 4.42 -9.25 4.76
N THR A 173 4.79 -8.82 3.55
CA THR A 173 3.97 -7.96 2.70
C THR A 173 4.33 -8.15 1.22
N GLU A 174 3.72 -7.34 0.36
CA GLU A 174 4.13 -7.21 -1.04
C GLU A 174 4.58 -5.77 -1.34
N ALA A 175 5.36 -5.61 -2.40
CA ALA A 175 5.79 -4.30 -2.87
C ALA A 175 5.82 -4.21 -4.39
N ASN A 176 5.77 -2.99 -4.92
CA ASN A 176 5.74 -2.70 -6.35
C ASN A 176 4.56 -3.40 -7.06
N LEU A 177 3.36 -3.26 -6.50
CA LEU A 177 2.13 -3.79 -7.08
C LEU A 177 1.74 -2.95 -8.30
N ARG A 178 1.96 -3.50 -9.49
CA ARG A 178 1.72 -2.85 -10.78
C ARG A 178 1.27 -3.88 -11.80
N ASN A 179 0.25 -3.53 -12.57
CA ASN A 179 -0.30 -4.41 -13.61
C ASN A 179 -0.54 -5.85 -13.11
N PHE A 180 -0.93 -5.99 -11.84
CA PHE A 180 -1.14 -7.26 -11.19
C PHE A 180 -2.25 -7.14 -10.12
N HIS A 181 -2.77 -8.27 -9.66
CA HIS A 181 -3.74 -8.32 -8.56
C HIS A 181 -3.02 -8.24 -7.21
N GLY A 182 -3.55 -7.46 -6.27
CA GLY A 182 -3.01 -7.39 -4.92
C GLY A 182 -3.17 -8.69 -4.15
N ALA A 183 -2.20 -9.01 -3.30
CA ALA A 183 -2.20 -10.21 -2.50
C ALA A 183 -2.58 -9.95 -1.04
N VAL A 184 -3.23 -10.94 -0.44
CA VAL A 184 -3.45 -11.11 1.00
C VAL A 184 -2.63 -12.30 1.51
N LEU A 185 -2.62 -12.49 2.83
CA LEU A 185 -2.05 -13.69 3.44
C LEU A 185 -3.17 -14.58 3.99
N PHE A 186 -2.92 -15.89 4.01
CA PHE A 186 -3.78 -16.88 4.61
C PHE A 186 -2.99 -17.70 5.62
N GLY A 187 -3.54 -17.90 6.83
CA GLY A 187 -2.99 -18.83 7.79
C GLY A 187 -3.32 -20.28 7.42
N ASN A 188 -2.39 -21.18 7.67
CA ASN A 188 -2.50 -22.59 7.26
C ASN A 188 -2.64 -23.56 8.41
N ASN A 189 -2.76 -23.08 9.65
CA ASN A 189 -2.82 -23.91 10.87
C ASN A 189 -1.57 -24.83 11.06
N ASP A 190 -0.42 -24.41 10.52
CA ASP A 190 0.81 -25.19 10.48
C ASP A 190 2.10 -24.35 10.63
N ASN A 191 2.07 -23.26 11.36
CA ASN A 191 3.17 -22.29 11.48
C ASN A 191 3.55 -21.58 10.16
N SER A 192 2.68 -21.56 9.17
CA SER A 192 2.93 -20.84 7.93
C SER A 192 1.77 -19.93 7.51
N VAL A 193 2.11 -18.94 6.69
CA VAL A 193 1.15 -18.15 5.92
C VAL A 193 1.49 -18.26 4.45
N ASN A 194 0.50 -18.29 3.57
CA ASN A 194 0.72 -18.20 2.13
C ASN A 194 0.13 -16.94 1.54
N PHE A 195 0.74 -16.44 0.48
CA PHE A 195 0.15 -15.43 -0.37
C PHE A 195 -1.02 -16.02 -1.14
N GLY A 196 -2.03 -15.19 -1.40
CA GLY A 196 -3.18 -15.58 -2.21
C GLY A 196 -3.98 -14.35 -2.62
N TYR A 197 -5.00 -14.60 -3.41
CA TYR A 197 -5.82 -13.54 -3.99
C TYR A 197 -7.25 -13.67 -3.48
N VAL A 198 -7.87 -12.52 -3.26
CA VAL A 198 -9.28 -12.45 -2.92
C VAL A 198 -9.99 -11.47 -3.83
N GLU A 199 -11.21 -11.78 -4.19
CA GLU A 199 -12.06 -10.88 -4.93
C GLU A 199 -13.44 -10.81 -4.32
N ASN A 200 -14.05 -9.67 -4.45
CA ASN A 200 -15.44 -9.49 -4.10
C ASN A 200 -16.32 -9.88 -5.29
N LYS A 201 -17.13 -10.90 -5.11
CA LYS A 201 -17.96 -11.51 -6.15
C LYS A 201 -18.85 -10.53 -6.95
N GLY A 202 -19.28 -9.44 -6.33
CA GLY A 202 -20.11 -8.42 -7.00
C GLY A 202 -19.35 -7.43 -7.89
N HIS A 203 -18.00 -7.39 -7.83
CA HIS A 203 -17.19 -6.41 -8.56
C HIS A 203 -16.46 -6.99 -9.78
N VAL A 204 -16.40 -8.31 -9.90
CA VAL A 204 -15.56 -8.98 -10.91
C VAL A 204 -16.23 -9.00 -12.30
N GLU A 205 -17.56 -9.12 -12.36
CA GLU A 205 -18.27 -9.33 -13.62
C GLU A 205 -18.37 -8.09 -14.50
N SER A 206 -18.19 -6.90 -13.96
CA SER A 206 -18.43 -5.65 -14.70
C SER A 206 -17.18 -4.82 -15.01
N GLY A 207 -16.02 -5.14 -14.40
CA GLY A 207 -14.85 -4.25 -14.50
C GLY A 207 -15.12 -2.84 -13.96
N THR A 208 -16.23 -2.65 -13.28
CA THR A 208 -16.70 -1.39 -12.72
C THR A 208 -16.63 -1.48 -11.21
N ILE A 209 -16.03 -0.49 -10.58
CA ILE A 209 -16.16 -0.28 -9.14
C ILE A 209 -17.59 0.22 -8.95
N THR A 210 -18.53 -0.62 -8.58
CA THR A 210 -19.92 -0.23 -8.38
C THR A 210 -20.23 -0.06 -6.90
N GLY A 211 -20.64 1.13 -6.56
CA GLY A 211 -21.49 1.37 -5.40
C GLY A 211 -20.82 1.70 -4.10
N MET A 212 -21.54 2.54 -3.33
CA MET A 212 -21.23 2.69 -1.91
C MET A 212 -21.31 1.33 -1.21
N PRO A 213 -20.42 1.11 -0.28
CA PRO A 213 -20.39 -0.07 0.54
C PRO A 213 -21.55 -0.01 1.55
N GLY A 214 -22.57 -0.61 1.34
CA GLY A 214 -23.71 -0.80 2.24
C GLY A 214 -24.43 -2.05 1.86
N SER A 215 -24.19 -2.50 0.66
CA SER A 215 -24.83 -3.68 0.11
C SER A 215 -23.77 -4.70 -0.28
N HIS A 216 -23.53 -5.70 0.58
CA HIS A 216 -23.12 -7.03 0.14
C HIS A 216 -21.62 -7.29 -0.14
N VAL A 217 -20.71 -6.85 0.70
CA VAL A 217 -19.30 -7.29 0.69
C VAL A 217 -19.12 -8.58 1.52
N HIS A 218 -20.08 -9.49 1.49
CA HIS A 218 -20.04 -10.70 2.32
C HIS A 218 -19.41 -11.91 1.62
N ASP A 219 -19.19 -11.84 0.32
CA ASP A 219 -18.71 -12.97 -0.47
C ASP A 219 -17.29 -12.71 -0.98
N VAL A 220 -16.32 -12.61 -0.06
CA VAL A 220 -14.91 -12.66 -0.43
C VAL A 220 -14.60 -14.08 -0.88
N VAL A 221 -14.27 -14.25 -2.14
CA VAL A 221 -13.89 -15.54 -2.73
C VAL A 221 -12.37 -15.65 -2.71
N ARG A 222 -11.86 -16.68 -2.01
CA ARG A 222 -10.45 -17.04 -2.04
C ARG A 222 -10.09 -17.67 -3.36
N ASP A 223 -8.87 -17.37 -3.84
CA ASP A 223 -8.31 -17.95 -5.06
C ASP A 223 -9.23 -17.79 -6.28
N TYR A 224 -9.82 -16.59 -6.39
CA TYR A 224 -10.65 -16.25 -7.56
C TYR A 224 -9.76 -16.17 -8.80
N PRO A 225 -10.03 -16.94 -9.86
CA PRO A 225 -9.24 -16.88 -11.08
C PRO A 225 -9.33 -15.52 -11.77
N TRP A 226 -8.21 -14.96 -12.15
CA TRP A 226 -8.15 -13.67 -12.84
C TRP A 226 -7.12 -13.69 -13.96
N ILE A 227 -7.22 -12.75 -14.90
CA ILE A 227 -6.38 -12.71 -16.10
C ILE A 227 -5.25 -11.71 -15.88
N ALA A 228 -4.00 -12.19 -15.95
CA ALA A 228 -2.80 -11.37 -16.00
C ALA A 228 -2.37 -11.15 -17.45
N TYR A 229 -1.84 -9.97 -17.72
CA TYR A 229 -1.34 -9.58 -19.05
C TYR A 229 0.17 -9.40 -19.02
N PRO A 230 0.91 -9.91 -20.03
CA PRO A 230 2.33 -9.65 -20.13
C PRO A 230 2.57 -8.15 -20.41
N ASP A 231 3.68 -7.65 -19.92
CA ASP A 231 4.18 -6.32 -20.29
C ASP A 231 4.55 -6.31 -21.77
N GLU A 232 4.10 -5.30 -22.50
CA GLU A 232 4.25 -5.22 -23.97
C GLU A 232 5.72 -5.13 -24.42
N LYS A 233 6.62 -4.62 -23.57
CA LYS A 233 8.03 -4.44 -23.92
C LYS A 233 8.85 -5.69 -23.65
N THR A 234 8.53 -6.42 -22.58
CA THR A 234 9.31 -7.58 -22.15
C THR A 234 8.71 -8.91 -22.57
N GLY A 235 7.41 -8.97 -22.83
CA GLY A 235 6.68 -10.22 -23.07
C GLY A 235 6.57 -11.09 -21.83
N GLU A 236 6.68 -10.52 -20.64
CA GLU A 236 6.65 -11.24 -19.37
C GLU A 236 5.51 -10.74 -18.47
N ILE A 237 4.88 -11.66 -17.77
CA ILE A 237 4.04 -11.33 -16.60
C ILE A 237 4.99 -11.23 -15.41
N VAL A 238 5.04 -10.06 -14.77
CA VAL A 238 5.91 -9.79 -13.63
C VAL A 238 5.05 -9.62 -12.39
N THR A 239 5.28 -10.47 -11.39
CA THR A 239 4.52 -10.34 -10.12
C THR A 239 5.07 -9.21 -9.26
N PRO A 240 4.29 -8.66 -8.31
CA PRO A 240 4.83 -7.85 -7.24
C PRO A 240 5.88 -8.61 -6.44
N TRP A 241 6.76 -7.88 -5.76
CA TRP A 241 7.69 -8.49 -4.83
C TRP A 241 6.97 -9.03 -3.60
N ARG A 242 7.26 -10.27 -3.22
CA ARG A 242 6.92 -10.85 -1.93
C ARG A 242 8.03 -10.48 -0.97
N VAL A 243 7.73 -9.62 0.00
CA VAL A 243 8.71 -8.99 0.89
C VAL A 243 8.64 -9.63 2.26
N ILE A 244 9.81 -10.00 2.79
CA ILE A 244 10.00 -10.44 4.16
C ILE A 244 11.01 -9.50 4.80
N MET A 245 10.50 -8.56 5.62
CA MET A 245 11.30 -7.67 6.45
C MET A 245 11.83 -8.46 7.64
N LEU A 246 13.04 -8.18 8.10
CA LEU A 246 13.68 -8.85 9.23
C LEU A 246 14.37 -7.83 10.11
N ALA A 247 14.24 -7.97 11.42
CA ALA A 247 14.88 -7.12 12.39
C ALA A 247 15.17 -7.86 13.70
N SER A 248 16.17 -7.40 14.45
CA SER A 248 16.49 -7.91 15.79
C SER A 248 15.60 -7.31 16.89
N ASP A 249 14.93 -6.20 16.58
CA ASP A 249 14.08 -5.45 17.50
C ASP A 249 13.04 -4.59 16.72
N LEU A 250 12.18 -3.91 17.45
CA LEU A 250 11.14 -3.07 16.87
C LEU A 250 11.68 -1.79 16.21
N ASP A 251 12.81 -1.28 16.70
CA ASP A 251 13.46 -0.09 16.09
C ASP A 251 13.95 -0.44 14.68
N GLY A 252 14.66 -1.57 14.53
CA GLY A 252 15.07 -2.07 13.22
C GLY A 252 13.90 -2.37 12.30
N LEU A 253 12.79 -2.87 12.83
CA LEU A 253 11.61 -3.19 12.03
C LEU A 253 10.94 -1.92 11.48
N VAL A 254 10.68 -0.93 12.33
CA VAL A 254 9.98 0.32 11.92
C VAL A 254 10.83 1.16 10.95
N ASN A 255 12.15 1.03 11.00
CA ASN A 255 13.09 1.71 10.11
C ASN A 255 13.44 0.87 8.85
N ASN A 256 12.70 -0.22 8.57
CA ASN A 256 12.92 -1.04 7.39
C ASN A 256 12.71 -0.25 6.10
N THR A 257 13.56 -0.47 5.10
CA THR A 257 13.58 0.34 3.87
C THR A 257 13.34 -0.46 2.58
N ILE A 258 13.04 -1.75 2.69
CA ILE A 258 12.97 -2.66 1.52
C ILE A 258 11.92 -2.20 0.51
N ILE A 259 10.73 -1.78 0.96
CA ILE A 259 9.64 -1.37 0.05
C ILE A 259 10.12 -0.27 -0.90
N GLY A 260 10.79 0.76 -0.38
CA GLY A 260 11.35 1.82 -1.23
C GLY A 260 12.49 1.37 -2.14
N LYS A 261 13.29 0.37 -1.70
CA LYS A 261 14.41 -0.17 -2.49
C LYS A 261 13.96 -1.05 -3.66
N VAL A 262 12.75 -1.63 -3.59
CA VAL A 262 12.20 -2.50 -4.65
C VAL A 262 11.12 -1.80 -5.49
N ALA A 263 10.73 -0.59 -5.15
CA ALA A 263 9.83 0.23 -5.93
C ALA A 263 10.50 0.69 -7.24
N ASP A 264 9.70 0.87 -8.29
CA ASP A 264 10.19 1.45 -9.53
C ASP A 264 10.53 2.93 -9.35
N ALA A 265 11.50 3.41 -10.12
CA ALA A 265 11.86 4.83 -10.11
C ALA A 265 10.72 5.71 -10.65
N PRO A 266 10.59 6.95 -10.15
CA PRO A 266 9.66 7.92 -10.70
C PRO A 266 9.93 8.23 -12.16
N ASP A 267 8.87 8.47 -12.94
CA ASP A 267 8.99 8.98 -14.30
C ASP A 267 9.61 10.40 -14.28
N PRO A 268 10.80 10.60 -14.89
CA PRO A 268 11.49 11.88 -14.84
C PRO A 268 10.76 13.00 -15.62
N GLU A 269 9.85 12.68 -16.54
CA GLU A 269 9.03 13.69 -17.22
C GLU A 269 7.94 14.25 -16.30
N LEU A 270 7.38 13.42 -15.42
CA LEU A 270 6.38 13.85 -14.44
C LEU A 270 7.03 14.36 -13.15
N PHE A 271 8.14 13.78 -12.75
CA PHE A 271 8.82 14.03 -11.48
C PHE A 271 10.32 14.27 -11.69
N PRO A 272 10.73 15.42 -12.25
CA PRO A 272 12.12 15.66 -12.65
C PRO A 272 13.13 15.61 -11.49
N ASN A 273 12.68 15.80 -10.25
CA ASN A 273 13.48 15.69 -9.04
C ASN A 273 12.93 14.61 -8.07
N GLY A 274 12.20 13.61 -8.59
CA GLY A 274 11.58 12.57 -7.77
C GLY A 274 10.67 13.16 -6.70
N LYS A 275 10.83 12.73 -5.45
CA LYS A 275 10.06 13.25 -4.29
C LYS A 275 10.29 14.74 -3.99
N ASP A 276 11.42 15.29 -4.43
CA ASP A 276 11.80 16.69 -4.23
C ASP A 276 11.34 17.59 -5.40
N THR A 277 10.42 17.10 -6.23
CA THR A 277 9.77 17.89 -7.30
C THR A 277 9.00 19.06 -6.68
N GLU A 278 9.28 20.28 -7.14
CA GLU A 278 8.93 21.55 -6.49
C GLU A 278 7.45 21.71 -6.10
N TRP A 279 6.53 21.20 -6.91
CA TRP A 279 5.10 21.34 -6.64
C TRP A 279 4.55 20.31 -5.63
N ILE A 280 5.33 19.29 -5.24
CA ILE A 280 4.96 18.30 -4.22
C ILE A 280 5.28 18.90 -2.85
N LYS A 281 4.23 19.27 -2.11
CA LYS A 281 4.34 19.94 -0.80
C LYS A 281 3.49 19.22 0.22
N PRO A 282 3.97 18.14 0.81
CA PRO A 282 3.27 17.49 1.91
C PRO A 282 3.15 18.45 3.10
N GLY A 283 2.08 18.31 3.87
CA GLY A 283 1.81 19.19 4.99
C GLY A 283 0.73 18.66 5.90
N ARG A 284 0.34 19.48 6.89
CA ARG A 284 -0.76 19.21 7.81
C ARG A 284 -2.03 19.87 7.28
N SER A 285 -3.15 19.17 7.36
CA SER A 285 -4.43 19.61 6.84
C SER A 285 -5.50 19.71 7.93
N VAL A 286 -6.44 20.64 7.75
CA VAL A 286 -7.75 20.58 8.41
C VAL A 286 -8.67 19.74 7.55
N PHE A 287 -9.48 18.91 8.18
CA PHE A 287 -10.44 18.04 7.52
C PHE A 287 -11.85 18.31 8.07
N THR A 288 -12.79 18.63 7.19
CA THR A 288 -14.10 19.13 7.61
C THR A 288 -15.15 18.06 7.86
N TRP A 289 -14.94 16.84 7.38
CA TRP A 289 -15.89 15.74 7.42
C TRP A 289 -16.37 15.38 8.83
N LEU A 290 -15.41 15.26 9.78
CA LEU A 290 -15.68 14.71 11.11
C LEU A 290 -16.37 15.69 12.06
N THR A 291 -16.36 16.99 11.77
CA THR A 291 -16.83 18.01 12.70
C THR A 291 -18.24 18.51 12.42
N GLU A 292 -18.58 18.78 11.17
CA GLU A 292 -19.86 19.42 10.83
C GLU A 292 -20.69 18.62 9.81
N GLY A 293 -20.18 17.49 9.35
CA GLY A 293 -20.75 16.73 8.22
C GLY A 293 -20.55 17.45 6.88
N ASN A 294 -20.54 16.70 5.82
CA ASN A 294 -20.14 17.14 4.49
C ASN A 294 -21.15 18.00 3.74
N ASN A 295 -22.39 17.55 3.67
CA ASN A 295 -23.44 18.14 2.80
C ASN A 295 -23.96 19.47 3.29
N ARG A 296 -23.49 20.00 4.41
CA ARG A 296 -24.02 21.19 5.08
C ARG A 296 -23.03 22.33 5.16
N LEU A 297 -21.80 22.11 4.74
CA LEU A 297 -20.77 23.13 4.79
C LEU A 297 -20.85 24.05 3.59
N SER A 298 -21.28 25.28 3.83
CA SER A 298 -21.24 26.35 2.84
C SER A 298 -19.79 26.80 2.55
N VAL A 299 -19.59 27.51 1.45
CA VAL A 299 -18.33 28.18 1.13
C VAL A 299 -17.90 29.12 2.27
N ALA A 300 -18.85 29.81 2.91
CA ALA A 300 -18.59 30.68 4.05
C ALA A 300 -18.02 29.89 5.26
N ASN A 301 -18.53 28.69 5.52
CA ASN A 301 -17.98 27.83 6.57
C ASN A 301 -16.58 27.37 6.22
N HIS A 302 -16.33 26.93 4.98
CA HIS A 302 -14.98 26.53 4.53
C HIS A 302 -13.96 27.67 4.65
N LYS A 303 -14.36 28.93 4.41
CA LYS A 303 -13.50 30.10 4.64
C LYS A 303 -13.09 30.22 6.12
N ARG A 304 -13.98 29.89 7.07
CA ARG A 304 -13.61 29.85 8.51
C ARG A 304 -12.57 28.79 8.81
N TYR A 305 -12.65 27.61 8.16
CA TYR A 305 -11.62 26.57 8.29
C TYR A 305 -10.29 27.01 7.66
N VAL A 306 -10.32 27.75 6.57
CA VAL A 306 -9.13 28.38 5.98
C VAL A 306 -8.49 29.37 6.95
N ASP A 307 -9.29 30.23 7.60
CA ASP A 307 -8.79 31.18 8.61
C ASP A 307 -8.14 30.43 9.79
N GLY A 308 -8.81 29.39 10.31
CA GLY A 308 -8.27 28.56 11.37
C GLY A 308 -6.99 27.81 10.98
N ALA A 309 -6.93 27.29 9.73
CA ALA A 309 -5.73 26.64 9.22
C ALA A 309 -4.55 27.63 9.16
N ALA A 310 -4.78 28.84 8.66
CA ALA A 310 -3.76 29.90 8.60
C ALA A 310 -3.28 30.29 10.00
N GLU A 311 -4.20 30.49 10.95
CA GLU A 311 -3.86 30.82 12.34
C GLU A 311 -3.03 29.75 13.03
N LEU A 312 -3.35 28.45 12.78
CA LEU A 312 -2.63 27.30 13.34
C LEU A 312 -1.37 26.92 12.57
N GLY A 313 -1.07 27.60 11.47
CA GLY A 313 0.08 27.29 10.61
C GLY A 313 -0.04 25.93 9.90
N LEU A 314 -1.27 25.51 9.58
CA LEU A 314 -1.55 24.33 8.78
C LEU A 314 -1.49 24.69 7.29
N GLN A 315 -1.09 23.72 6.46
CA GLN A 315 -0.79 23.99 5.06
C GLN A 315 -2.02 23.91 4.15
N SER A 316 -3.05 23.15 4.54
CA SER A 316 -4.20 22.93 3.65
C SER A 316 -5.52 22.68 4.41
N VAL A 317 -6.61 22.81 3.65
CA VAL A 317 -7.96 22.41 4.03
C VAL A 317 -8.44 21.37 3.02
N VAL A 318 -8.89 20.22 3.51
CA VAL A 318 -9.55 19.19 2.71
C VAL A 318 -11.05 19.45 2.71
N VAL A 319 -11.58 19.84 1.58
CA VAL A 319 -13.01 20.01 1.30
C VAL A 319 -13.54 18.63 0.89
N ASP A 320 -14.27 18.00 1.80
CA ASP A 320 -14.75 16.64 1.60
C ASP A 320 -16.03 16.57 0.76
N ASP A 321 -16.65 15.40 0.70
CA ASP A 321 -17.89 15.12 -0.04
C ASP A 321 -18.97 16.19 0.20
N GLY A 322 -19.70 16.53 -0.86
CA GLY A 322 -20.81 17.49 -0.83
C GLY A 322 -20.54 18.85 -1.46
N TRP A 323 -19.28 19.19 -1.75
CA TRP A 323 -18.95 20.47 -2.38
C TRP A 323 -19.56 20.59 -3.80
N GLU A 324 -19.78 19.51 -4.47
CA GLU A 324 -20.46 19.48 -5.77
C GLU A 324 -21.91 19.97 -5.70
N LEU A 325 -22.50 19.99 -4.49
CA LEU A 325 -23.87 20.42 -4.24
C LEU A 325 -23.98 21.89 -3.87
N TRP A 326 -22.90 22.66 -3.82
CA TRP A 326 -22.92 24.07 -3.42
C TRP A 326 -23.95 24.92 -4.17
N PRO A 327 -24.18 24.77 -5.52
CA PRO A 327 -25.26 25.51 -6.18
C PRO A 327 -26.66 25.33 -5.56
N GLN A 328 -26.89 24.16 -4.89
CA GLN A 328 -28.17 23.85 -4.24
C GLN A 328 -28.18 24.19 -2.75
N THR A 329 -27.01 24.24 -2.11
CA THR A 329 -26.86 24.43 -0.65
C THR A 329 -26.52 25.85 -0.24
N GLU A 330 -26.06 26.68 -1.18
CA GLU A 330 -25.83 28.10 -0.97
C GLU A 330 -27.15 28.91 -1.02
N PRO A 331 -27.18 30.14 -0.45
CA PRO A 331 -28.41 30.93 -0.39
C PRO A 331 -29.09 31.15 -1.74
N GLU A 332 -30.41 31.19 -1.74
CA GLU A 332 -31.23 31.44 -2.93
C GLU A 332 -30.78 32.67 -3.72
N GLY A 333 -30.76 32.54 -5.06
CA GLY A 333 -30.35 33.60 -5.99
C GLY A 333 -28.89 33.59 -6.41
N SER A 334 -28.10 32.64 -5.93
CA SER A 334 -26.73 32.43 -6.42
C SER A 334 -26.75 31.80 -7.81
N ALA A 335 -26.25 32.54 -8.81
CA ALA A 335 -26.11 32.06 -10.18
C ALA A 335 -24.76 31.32 -10.40
N HIS A 336 -24.01 31.05 -9.34
CA HIS A 336 -22.68 30.46 -9.44
C HIS A 336 -22.74 28.93 -9.61
N THR A 337 -21.85 28.42 -10.43
CA THR A 337 -21.56 27.01 -10.56
C THR A 337 -20.69 26.53 -9.38
N LYS A 338 -20.64 25.22 -9.13
CA LYS A 338 -19.73 24.65 -8.13
C LYS A 338 -18.26 25.07 -8.34
N TRP A 339 -17.84 25.26 -9.59
CA TRP A 339 -16.49 25.66 -9.93
C TRP A 339 -16.19 27.13 -9.62
N GLU A 340 -17.17 28.02 -9.76
CA GLU A 340 -17.05 29.41 -9.36
C GLU A 340 -16.98 29.57 -7.85
N TYR A 341 -17.79 28.81 -7.12
CA TYR A 341 -17.67 28.71 -5.65
C TYR A 341 -16.32 28.18 -5.20
N LEU A 342 -15.83 27.12 -5.86
CA LEU A 342 -14.53 26.56 -5.54
C LEU A 342 -13.40 27.56 -5.86
N LYS A 343 -13.51 28.32 -6.96
CA LYS A 343 -12.55 29.36 -7.30
C LYS A 343 -12.52 30.47 -6.24
N ASP A 344 -13.67 30.91 -5.77
CA ASP A 344 -13.74 31.91 -4.69
C ASP A 344 -13.05 31.38 -3.40
N LEU A 345 -13.25 30.11 -3.06
CA LEU A 345 -12.59 29.51 -1.92
C LEU A 345 -11.08 29.38 -2.09
N THR A 346 -10.61 28.91 -3.25
CA THR A 346 -9.17 28.76 -3.54
C THR A 346 -8.45 30.11 -3.57
N ASP A 347 -9.07 31.16 -4.13
CA ASP A 347 -8.52 32.53 -4.12
C ASP A 347 -8.43 33.10 -2.70
N TYR A 348 -9.47 32.85 -1.89
CA TYR A 348 -9.48 33.23 -0.48
C TYR A 348 -8.38 32.54 0.32
N ALA A 349 -8.19 31.24 0.10
CA ALA A 349 -7.19 30.44 0.76
C ALA A 349 -5.75 30.83 0.36
N ALA A 350 -5.52 31.06 -0.94
CA ALA A 350 -4.22 31.48 -1.46
C ALA A 350 -3.72 32.80 -0.84
N GLN A 351 -4.63 33.77 -0.57
CA GLN A 351 -4.30 35.02 0.12
C GLN A 351 -3.81 34.81 1.55
N ARG A 352 -4.06 33.63 2.14
CA ARG A 352 -3.68 33.21 3.50
C ARG A 352 -2.57 32.19 3.55
N GLY A 353 -2.04 31.82 2.38
CA GLY A 353 -1.01 30.79 2.27
C GLY A 353 -1.50 29.37 2.58
N VAL A 354 -2.80 29.11 2.40
CA VAL A 354 -3.43 27.82 2.63
C VAL A 354 -3.85 27.21 1.31
N ASP A 355 -3.53 25.93 1.09
CA ASP A 355 -3.92 25.17 -0.09
C ASP A 355 -5.30 24.53 0.09
N ILE A 356 -6.06 24.39 -0.99
CA ILE A 356 -7.34 23.67 -1.01
C ILE A 356 -7.16 22.33 -1.70
N TRP A 357 -7.68 21.29 -1.04
CA TRP A 357 -7.86 19.95 -1.56
C TRP A 357 -9.35 19.66 -1.71
N VAL A 358 -9.72 18.85 -2.68
CA VAL A 358 -11.12 18.45 -2.87
C VAL A 358 -11.28 16.96 -2.95
N TRP A 359 -12.42 16.49 -2.45
CA TRP A 359 -12.81 15.08 -2.47
C TRP A 359 -13.48 14.71 -3.81
N ARG A 360 -13.28 13.44 -4.21
CA ARG A 360 -13.98 12.82 -5.35
C ARG A 360 -14.07 11.31 -5.16
N PRO A 361 -15.20 10.64 -5.48
CA PRO A 361 -15.23 9.18 -5.53
C PRO A 361 -14.43 8.67 -6.75
N SER A 362 -13.79 7.51 -6.59
CA SER A 362 -13.08 6.84 -7.70
C SER A 362 -14.06 6.34 -8.77
N SER A 363 -15.28 6.00 -8.36
CA SER A 363 -16.30 5.37 -9.18
C SER A 363 -17.68 6.01 -9.01
N VAL A 364 -18.65 5.52 -9.76
CA VAL A 364 -20.05 5.95 -9.66
C VAL A 364 -20.61 5.65 -8.27
N ARG A 365 -21.21 6.65 -7.63
CA ARG A 365 -22.01 6.44 -6.43
C ARG A 365 -23.31 5.70 -6.76
N ALA A 366 -23.67 4.72 -5.93
CA ALA A 366 -24.97 4.06 -6.02
C ALA A 366 -26.10 5.12 -5.94
N GLY A 367 -26.93 5.16 -6.98
CA GLY A 367 -28.05 6.11 -7.07
C GLY A 367 -27.77 7.39 -7.88
N ASN A 368 -26.52 7.73 -8.15
CA ASN A 368 -26.20 8.86 -9.04
C ASN A 368 -25.81 8.36 -10.44
N LYS A 369 -26.78 8.29 -11.34
CA LYS A 369 -26.60 7.77 -12.72
C LYS A 369 -25.78 8.71 -13.62
N THR A 370 -25.49 9.92 -13.19
CA THR A 370 -24.81 10.95 -14.00
C THR A 370 -23.35 11.13 -13.61
N ASP A 371 -22.91 10.62 -12.46
CA ASP A 371 -21.52 10.69 -12.00
C ASP A 371 -20.83 9.35 -12.23
N ILE A 372 -19.95 9.29 -13.21
CA ILE A 372 -19.16 8.11 -13.56
C ILE A 372 -17.81 8.04 -12.80
N GLY A 373 -17.60 8.94 -11.84
CA GLY A 373 -16.36 9.01 -11.07
C GLY A 373 -15.14 9.30 -11.93
N LEU A 374 -14.01 8.71 -11.56
CA LEU A 374 -12.72 8.86 -12.25
C LEU A 374 -12.34 7.63 -13.10
N VAL A 375 -13.28 6.68 -13.26
CA VAL A 375 -13.05 5.49 -14.08
C VAL A 375 -12.89 5.86 -15.56
N ASP A 376 -13.77 6.71 -16.08
CA ASP A 376 -13.64 7.20 -17.44
C ASP A 376 -12.44 8.14 -17.61
N ALA A 377 -11.60 7.86 -18.61
CA ALA A 377 -10.39 8.63 -18.86
C ALA A 377 -10.66 10.07 -19.31
N GLY A 378 -11.79 10.31 -19.99
CA GLY A 378 -12.21 11.65 -20.43
C GLY A 378 -12.62 12.50 -19.23
N GLU A 379 -13.51 11.99 -18.39
CA GLU A 379 -13.96 12.62 -17.15
C GLU A 379 -12.78 12.88 -16.21
N ARG A 380 -11.89 11.90 -16.03
CA ARG A 380 -10.69 12.03 -15.20
C ARG A 380 -9.81 13.20 -15.67
N ARG A 381 -9.52 13.31 -16.97
CA ARG A 381 -8.73 14.43 -17.53
C ARG A 381 -9.42 15.77 -17.35
N GLN A 382 -10.72 15.85 -17.65
CA GLN A 382 -11.47 17.09 -17.53
C GLN A 382 -11.56 17.57 -16.09
N PHE A 383 -11.86 16.66 -15.16
CA PHE A 383 -11.95 16.96 -13.74
C PHE A 383 -10.63 17.50 -13.19
N MET A 384 -9.51 16.78 -13.42
CA MET A 384 -8.21 17.18 -12.88
C MET A 384 -7.69 18.47 -13.49
N LYS A 385 -7.88 18.65 -14.79
CA LYS A 385 -7.59 19.94 -15.46
C LYS A 385 -8.39 21.09 -14.82
N LYS A 386 -9.69 20.88 -14.60
CA LYS A 386 -10.56 21.88 -14.00
C LYS A 386 -10.17 22.20 -12.55
N CYS A 387 -9.79 21.19 -11.76
CA CYS A 387 -9.25 21.39 -10.42
C CYS A 387 -8.00 22.30 -10.45
N ALA A 388 -7.03 21.99 -11.32
CA ALA A 388 -5.81 22.77 -11.43
C ALA A 388 -6.09 24.23 -11.88
N GLU A 389 -6.93 24.43 -12.89
CA GLU A 389 -7.37 25.75 -13.36
C GLU A 389 -8.08 26.57 -12.27
N THR A 390 -8.78 25.89 -11.38
CA THR A 390 -9.50 26.52 -10.25
C THR A 390 -8.58 26.85 -9.09
N GLY A 391 -7.36 26.29 -9.04
CA GLY A 391 -6.37 26.58 -8.00
C GLY A 391 -6.25 25.51 -6.92
N VAL A 392 -6.96 24.38 -7.07
CA VAL A 392 -6.83 23.20 -6.21
C VAL A 392 -5.40 22.65 -6.28
N LYS A 393 -4.87 22.17 -5.14
CA LYS A 393 -3.51 21.63 -5.02
C LYS A 393 -3.45 20.13 -4.77
N GLY A 394 -4.57 19.54 -4.34
CA GLY A 394 -4.61 18.11 -4.10
C GLY A 394 -6.00 17.52 -4.12
N LEU A 395 -6.05 16.21 -4.19
CA LEU A 395 -7.27 15.42 -4.29
C LEU A 395 -7.30 14.36 -3.20
N LYS A 396 -8.44 14.25 -2.49
CA LYS A 396 -8.81 13.07 -1.72
C LYS A 396 -9.72 12.22 -2.59
N ILE A 397 -9.25 11.05 -3.00
CA ILE A 397 -10.01 10.14 -3.89
C ILE A 397 -10.38 8.88 -3.12
N ASP A 398 -11.67 8.57 -3.11
CA ASP A 398 -12.26 7.61 -2.20
C ASP A 398 -12.95 6.44 -2.92
N PHE A 399 -13.21 5.34 -2.18
CA PHE A 399 -14.04 4.20 -2.56
C PHE A 399 -13.48 3.30 -3.67
N PHE A 400 -12.25 2.78 -3.47
CA PHE A 400 -11.67 1.77 -4.37
C PHE A 400 -12.11 0.34 -4.05
N HIS A 401 -12.26 -0.02 -2.79
CA HIS A 401 -12.86 -1.25 -2.22
C HIS A 401 -12.27 -2.60 -2.64
N THR A 402 -11.35 -2.67 -3.57
CA THR A 402 -10.75 -3.90 -4.10
C THR A 402 -9.29 -3.66 -4.50
N GLU A 403 -8.50 -4.74 -4.58
CA GLU A 403 -7.11 -4.72 -5.06
C GLU A 403 -6.95 -5.46 -6.38
N ASN A 404 -8.04 -5.65 -7.13
CA ASN A 404 -7.92 -6.33 -8.41
C ASN A 404 -7.12 -5.52 -9.44
N LEU A 405 -6.71 -6.18 -10.51
CA LEU A 405 -5.90 -5.60 -11.58
C LEU A 405 -6.50 -4.29 -12.12
N PHE A 406 -7.82 -4.24 -12.30
CA PHE A 406 -8.50 -3.03 -12.79
C PHE A 406 -8.30 -1.84 -11.84
N THR A 407 -8.53 -2.04 -10.55
CA THR A 407 -8.40 -1.00 -9.52
C THR A 407 -6.93 -0.54 -9.38
N VAL A 408 -5.99 -1.47 -9.40
CA VAL A 408 -4.55 -1.16 -9.35
C VAL A 408 -4.16 -0.27 -10.53
N ASN A 409 -4.57 -0.62 -11.74
CA ASN A 409 -4.29 0.17 -12.94
C ASN A 409 -5.02 1.52 -12.92
N LEU A 410 -6.26 1.58 -12.41
CA LEU A 410 -6.99 2.84 -12.25
C LEU A 410 -6.27 3.81 -11.31
N MET A 411 -5.77 3.33 -10.16
CA MET A 411 -4.98 4.16 -9.22
C MET A 411 -3.74 4.72 -9.90
N GLU A 412 -3.03 3.92 -10.67
CA GLU A 412 -1.85 4.36 -11.43
C GLU A 412 -2.21 5.45 -12.46
N GLU A 413 -3.28 5.27 -13.23
CA GLU A 413 -3.75 6.25 -14.20
C GLU A 413 -4.21 7.56 -13.55
N ILE A 414 -4.84 7.48 -12.38
CA ILE A 414 -5.20 8.64 -11.57
C ILE A 414 -3.95 9.42 -11.16
N LEU A 415 -2.93 8.73 -10.64
CA LEU A 415 -1.69 9.37 -10.19
C LEU A 415 -0.93 10.04 -11.34
N LYS A 416 -0.86 9.40 -12.50
CA LYS A 416 -0.24 9.98 -13.71
C LYS A 416 -0.98 11.23 -14.17
N GLU A 417 -2.32 11.17 -14.22
CA GLU A 417 -3.10 12.33 -14.67
C GLU A 417 -3.05 13.47 -13.65
N ALA A 418 -3.09 13.16 -12.35
CA ALA A 418 -2.90 14.15 -11.30
C ALA A 418 -1.51 14.82 -11.39
N ALA A 419 -0.45 14.05 -11.65
CA ALA A 419 0.90 14.59 -11.82
C ALA A 419 1.01 15.54 -13.03
N ARG A 420 0.38 15.22 -14.18
CA ARG A 420 0.33 16.11 -15.35
C ARG A 420 -0.30 17.46 -15.01
N ASN A 421 -1.22 17.48 -14.06
CA ASN A 421 -1.92 18.68 -13.59
C ASN A 421 -1.31 19.25 -12.29
N LYS A 422 -0.17 18.73 -11.82
CA LYS A 422 0.54 19.14 -10.59
C LYS A 422 -0.35 19.07 -9.35
N LEU A 423 -1.14 18.00 -9.25
CA LEU A 423 -2.02 17.72 -8.13
C LEU A 423 -1.43 16.60 -7.26
N MET A 424 -1.39 16.82 -5.95
CA MET A 424 -1.10 15.80 -4.95
C MET A 424 -2.35 14.93 -4.71
N VAL A 425 -2.16 13.72 -4.22
CA VAL A 425 -3.26 12.75 -4.02
C VAL A 425 -3.13 12.06 -2.68
N ILE A 426 -4.27 11.86 -2.02
CA ILE A 426 -4.46 10.86 -0.97
C ILE A 426 -5.59 9.92 -1.41
N PHE A 427 -5.42 8.61 -1.15
CA PHE A 427 -6.43 7.61 -1.45
C PHE A 427 -7.11 7.13 -0.18
N HIS A 428 -8.45 7.06 -0.22
CA HIS A 428 -9.30 6.52 0.83
C HIS A 428 -10.11 5.32 0.33
N GLY A 429 -10.70 4.54 1.25
CA GLY A 429 -11.41 3.32 0.89
C GLY A 429 -10.55 2.41 0.00
N VAL A 430 -9.30 2.21 0.34
CA VAL A 430 -8.25 1.73 -0.55
C VAL A 430 -7.42 0.64 0.11
N ASN A 431 -6.66 -0.09 -0.70
CA ASN A 431 -5.69 -1.09 -0.24
C ASN A 431 -4.45 -0.47 0.45
N LYS A 432 -3.65 -1.35 1.08
CA LYS A 432 -2.34 -0.99 1.64
C LYS A 432 -1.42 -0.33 0.61
N PRO A 433 -0.48 0.54 1.03
CA PRO A 433 0.63 0.95 0.19
C PRO A 433 1.53 -0.23 -0.18
N THR A 434 2.12 -0.15 -1.36
CA THR A 434 3.07 -1.16 -1.88
C THR A 434 4.34 -0.51 -2.44
N GLY A 435 4.66 0.71 -2.00
CA GLY A 435 5.77 1.50 -2.52
C GLY A 435 5.38 2.41 -3.68
N ASP A 436 4.12 2.50 -4.00
CA ASP A 436 3.57 3.36 -5.06
C ASP A 436 3.90 4.85 -4.83
N ASN A 437 4.02 5.31 -3.59
CA ASN A 437 4.47 6.66 -3.26
C ASN A 437 5.96 6.94 -3.61
N PHE A 438 6.78 5.92 -3.80
CA PHE A 438 8.15 6.10 -4.32
C PHE A 438 8.16 6.24 -5.83
N THR A 439 7.28 5.53 -6.54
CA THR A 439 7.12 5.61 -8.01
C THR A 439 6.32 6.83 -8.43
N TYR A 440 5.31 7.19 -7.64
CA TYR A 440 4.44 8.36 -7.83
C TYR A 440 4.52 9.27 -6.60
N PRO A 441 5.54 10.15 -6.51
CA PRO A 441 5.75 10.99 -5.33
C PRO A 441 4.60 11.97 -5.02
N ASN A 442 3.67 12.17 -5.94
CA ASN A 442 2.45 12.92 -5.69
C ASN A 442 1.38 12.15 -4.89
N LEU A 443 1.56 10.84 -4.66
CA LEU A 443 0.78 10.08 -3.70
C LEU A 443 1.35 10.32 -2.30
N LEU A 444 0.66 11.06 -1.45
CA LEU A 444 1.15 11.37 -0.11
C LEU A 444 0.80 10.29 0.91
N ALA A 445 -0.40 9.71 0.84
CA ALA A 445 -0.85 8.66 1.75
C ALA A 445 -1.97 7.81 1.15
N LYS A 446 -2.14 6.63 1.71
CA LYS A 446 -3.35 5.80 1.56
C LYS A 446 -3.97 5.61 2.94
N GLU A 447 -5.29 5.65 3.05
CA GLU A 447 -5.97 5.35 4.31
C GLU A 447 -5.62 3.92 4.78
N ALA A 448 -6.24 2.92 4.23
CA ALA A 448 -6.01 1.50 4.52
C ALA A 448 -5.70 1.20 6.00
N VAL A 449 -6.40 1.85 6.91
CA VAL A 449 -6.26 1.73 8.37
C VAL A 449 -7.58 2.09 9.03
N ARG A 450 -7.90 1.43 10.14
CA ARG A 450 -9.02 1.84 10.98
C ARG A 450 -8.63 3.07 11.78
N GLY A 451 -9.04 4.25 11.30
CA GLY A 451 -8.79 5.55 11.92
C GLY A 451 -9.81 5.91 13.01
N LEU A 452 -9.62 7.07 13.64
CA LEU A 452 -10.50 7.54 14.72
C LEU A 452 -11.90 7.90 14.23
N GLU A 453 -12.13 8.12 12.96
CA GLU A 453 -13.49 8.29 12.42
C GLU A 453 -14.43 7.12 12.72
N CYS A 454 -13.87 5.94 13.02
CA CYS A 454 -14.63 4.76 13.42
C CYS A 454 -14.94 4.72 14.93
N VAL A 455 -14.55 5.73 15.70
CA VAL A 455 -14.80 5.82 17.16
C VAL A 455 -16.18 6.43 17.43
N GLY A 456 -17.08 5.65 18.02
CA GLY A 456 -18.31 6.17 18.64
C GLY A 456 -19.40 6.65 17.69
N GLY A 457 -19.31 6.44 16.39
CA GLY A 457 -20.37 6.79 15.43
C GLY A 457 -21.33 5.63 15.14
N GLU A 458 -22.45 5.94 14.49
CA GLU A 458 -23.37 4.94 13.91
C GLU A 458 -22.69 4.00 12.90
N ASN A 459 -21.52 4.38 12.45
CA ASN A 459 -20.64 3.60 11.55
C ASN A 459 -19.69 2.64 12.29
N SER A 460 -19.88 2.38 13.58
CA SER A 460 -19.15 1.33 14.30
C SER A 460 -19.63 -0.05 13.90
N TRP A 461 -19.38 -0.44 12.67
CA TRP A 461 -19.87 -1.70 12.08
C TRP A 461 -19.19 -2.96 12.62
N ALA A 462 -18.24 -2.81 13.50
CA ALA A 462 -17.64 -3.89 14.28
C ALA A 462 -17.38 -3.41 15.70
N PRO A 463 -17.31 -4.32 16.70
CA PRO A 463 -16.86 -3.98 18.04
C PRO A 463 -15.58 -3.17 17.93
N GLY A 464 -15.53 -2.00 18.57
CA GLY A 464 -14.34 -1.16 18.57
C GLY A 464 -13.16 -1.94 19.12
N PRO A 465 -11.95 -1.79 18.54
CA PRO A 465 -10.75 -2.33 19.14
C PRO A 465 -10.52 -1.70 20.51
N ALA A 466 -9.68 -2.31 21.34
CA ALA A 466 -9.02 -1.58 22.40
C ALA A 466 -8.13 -0.53 21.69
N TRP A 467 -8.61 0.70 21.55
CA TRP A 467 -7.96 1.74 20.73
C TRP A 467 -6.50 1.98 21.11
N THR A 468 -6.20 1.92 22.41
CA THR A 468 -4.82 2.03 22.89
C THR A 468 -3.96 0.92 22.30
N TYR A 469 -4.43 -0.33 22.33
CA TYR A 469 -3.71 -1.46 21.75
C TYR A 469 -3.58 -1.32 20.24
N HIS A 470 -4.69 -1.04 19.55
CA HIS A 470 -4.69 -0.85 18.09
C HIS A 470 -3.67 0.21 17.66
N ASN A 471 -3.68 1.38 18.31
CA ASN A 471 -2.77 2.47 17.98
C ASN A 471 -1.31 2.15 18.27
N THR A 472 -1.03 1.37 19.32
CA THR A 472 0.37 1.00 19.66
C THR A 472 0.96 -0.03 18.71
N VAL A 473 0.16 -0.82 18.01
CA VAL A 473 0.68 -1.83 17.05
C VAL A 473 0.76 -1.31 15.61
N LEU A 474 0.08 -0.23 15.26
CA LEU A 474 0.09 0.33 13.91
C LEU A 474 1.48 0.66 13.37
N PRO A 475 2.43 1.26 14.13
CA PRO A 475 3.78 1.53 13.66
C PRO A 475 4.54 0.28 13.23
N PHE A 476 4.25 -0.85 13.84
CA PHE A 476 4.91 -2.12 13.64
C PHE A 476 4.12 -3.11 12.76
N THR A 477 3.05 -2.63 12.15
CA THR A 477 2.18 -3.40 11.26
C THR A 477 1.85 -2.55 10.03
N ARG A 478 0.68 -1.89 9.98
CA ARG A 478 0.19 -1.15 8.84
C ARG A 478 1.20 -0.11 8.29
N TRP A 479 1.88 0.62 9.16
CA TRP A 479 2.78 1.71 8.73
C TRP A 479 4.09 1.21 8.16
N LEU A 480 4.44 -0.06 8.34
CA LEU A 480 5.56 -0.69 7.64
C LEU A 480 5.38 -0.67 6.11
N ALA A 481 4.15 -0.67 5.62
CA ALA A 481 3.84 -0.59 4.20
C ALA A 481 4.04 0.81 3.60
N GLY A 482 3.91 1.86 4.42
CA GLY A 482 4.02 3.25 3.98
C GLY A 482 3.06 4.21 4.69
N PRO A 483 3.03 5.48 4.30
CA PRO A 483 2.22 6.52 4.91
C PRO A 483 0.73 6.17 4.98
N ALA A 484 0.10 6.50 6.10
CA ALA A 484 -1.34 6.35 6.30
C ALA A 484 -2.01 7.71 6.52
N ASP A 485 -3.23 7.88 6.02
CA ASP A 485 -4.12 8.93 6.45
C ASP A 485 -5.02 8.37 7.55
N TYR A 486 -4.64 8.67 8.80
CA TYR A 486 -5.27 8.07 9.98
C TYR A 486 -6.55 8.79 10.42
N THR A 487 -6.84 9.98 9.87
CA THR A 487 -8.00 10.82 10.22
C THR A 487 -8.16 10.99 11.75
N PRO A 488 -7.18 11.63 12.44
CA PRO A 488 -7.28 11.86 13.88
C PRO A 488 -8.39 12.85 14.20
N LEU A 489 -9.14 12.60 15.28
CA LEU A 489 -10.15 13.51 15.85
C LEU A 489 -9.49 14.46 16.82
#